data_f21064f2a7ccec494e6388832f600138
#
_entry.id   f21064f2a7ccec494e6388832f600138
#
_cell.length_a   1.000
_cell.length_b   1.000
_cell.length_c   1.000
_cell.angle_alpha   90.00
_cell.angle_beta   90.00
_cell.angle_gamma   90.00
#
_symmetry.space_group_name_H-M   'P 1'
#
loop_
_entity.id
_entity.type
_entity.pdbx_description
1 polymer ?
#
loop_
_entity_poly.entity_id
_entity_poly.type
_entity_poly.pdbx_seq_one_letter_code
_entity_poly.pdbx_strand_id
1 'polypeptide(L)' 'MTLLSFPMLVATMTSFPFHLAIPVTDLAAAEHFYVEVLGCATGRRSDQWIDLDLFGHQLVCHTVAAHRSAELEGTNPV' A
#
# COMPACT_ATOMS: atom_id res chain seq x y z
N MET A 1 29.83 -2.89 6.44
CA MET A 1 29.15 -3.01 5.49
C MET A 1 28.73 -1.83 4.68
N THR A 2 29.35 -1.38 3.97
CA THR A 2 29.14 -0.19 3.23
C THR A 2 28.13 -0.29 2.17
N LEU A 3 27.43 -1.36 2.14
CA LEU A 3 26.43 -1.49 1.12
C LEU A 3 25.26 -0.58 1.30
N LEU A 4 25.22 0.13 2.42
CA LEU A 4 24.07 0.97 2.70
C LEU A 4 23.89 2.10 1.73
N SER A 5 24.96 2.74 1.32
CA SER A 5 24.80 3.86 0.42
C SER A 5 24.41 3.40 -0.98
N PHE A 6 24.79 2.21 -1.35
CA PHE A 6 24.48 1.72 -2.65
C PHE A 6 22.98 1.52 -2.89
N PRO A 7 22.27 0.85 -2.00
CA PRO A 7 20.83 0.72 -2.18
C PRO A 7 20.11 2.07 -2.17
N MET A 8 20.57 3.00 -1.38
CA MET A 8 19.93 4.29 -1.36
C MET A 8 20.08 5.02 -2.66
N LEU A 9 21.23 4.91 -3.27
CA LEU A 9 21.44 5.55 -4.54
C LEU A 9 20.52 4.97 -5.61
N VAL A 10 20.37 3.67 -5.61
CA VAL A 10 19.48 3.01 -6.56
C VAL A 10 18.05 3.48 -6.35
N ALA A 11 17.61 3.55 -5.11
CA ALA A 11 16.26 3.99 -4.83
C ALA A 11 16.04 5.42 -5.32
N THR A 12 17.03 6.28 -5.18
CA THR A 12 16.91 7.64 -5.63
C THR A 12 16.76 7.71 -7.14
N MET A 13 17.48 6.88 -7.84
CA MET A 13 17.46 6.92 -9.28
C MET A 13 16.21 6.33 -9.90
N THR A 14 15.49 5.51 -9.15
CA THR A 14 14.33 4.83 -9.69
C THR A 14 13.04 5.29 -9.03
N SER A 15 12.95 6.57 -8.76
CA SER A 15 11.85 7.05 -7.94
C SER A 15 10.63 7.40 -8.75
N PHE A 16 9.97 6.42 -9.29
CA PHE A 16 8.64 6.59 -9.84
C PHE A 16 7.69 5.80 -8.97
N PRO A 17 7.10 6.45 -7.98
CA PRO A 17 6.23 5.72 -7.05
C PRO A 17 5.03 5.16 -7.79
N PHE A 18 4.59 3.99 -7.36
CA PHE A 18 3.39 3.40 -7.92
C PHE A 18 2.25 3.48 -6.92
N HIS A 19 1.05 3.34 -7.44
CA HIS A 19 -0.16 3.17 -6.66
C HIS A 19 -0.67 1.78 -6.92
N LEU A 20 -1.00 1.06 -5.87
CA LEU A 20 -1.52 -0.28 -6.01
C LEU A 20 -2.68 -0.44 -5.04
N ALA A 21 -3.81 -0.90 -5.55
CA ALA A 21 -4.96 -1.20 -4.71
C ALA A 21 -5.18 -2.70 -4.71
N ILE A 22 -5.29 -3.30 -3.53
CA ILE A 22 -5.48 -4.73 -3.42
C ILE A 22 -6.70 -5.03 -2.55
N PRO A 23 -7.46 -6.05 -2.90
CA PRO A 23 -8.57 -6.49 -2.04
C PRO A 23 -8.05 -7.36 -0.92
N VAL A 24 -8.60 -7.17 0.27
CA VAL A 24 -8.24 -7.98 1.43
C VAL A 24 -9.51 -8.43 2.12
N THR A 25 -9.45 -9.58 2.77
CA THR A 25 -10.62 -10.09 3.50
C THR A 25 -10.68 -9.56 4.92
N ASP A 26 -9.54 -9.17 5.47
CA ASP A 26 -9.47 -8.70 6.86
C ASP A 26 -8.55 -7.49 6.88
N LEU A 27 -9.15 -6.32 7.02
CA LEU A 27 -8.38 -5.08 6.94
C LEU A 27 -7.43 -4.94 8.13
N ALA A 28 -7.85 -5.39 9.32
CA ALA A 28 -6.99 -5.30 10.50
C ALA A 28 -5.78 -6.21 10.36
N ALA A 29 -5.97 -7.39 9.82
CA ALA A 29 -4.86 -8.31 9.59
C ALA A 29 -3.90 -7.77 8.54
N ALA A 30 -4.43 -7.15 7.49
CA ALA A 30 -3.60 -6.54 6.46
C ALA A 30 -2.78 -5.39 7.04
N GLU A 31 -3.42 -4.54 7.83
CA GLU A 31 -2.72 -3.45 8.48
C GLU A 31 -1.60 -3.97 9.37
N HIS A 32 -1.90 -4.97 10.17
CA HIS A 32 -0.89 -5.56 11.06
C HIS A 32 0.32 -6.05 10.26
N PHE A 33 0.06 -6.75 9.19
CA PHE A 33 1.15 -7.29 8.39
C PHE A 33 2.00 -6.17 7.77
N TYR A 34 1.36 -5.20 7.12
CA TYR A 34 2.13 -4.18 6.42
C TYR A 34 2.82 -3.22 7.38
N VAL A 35 2.19 -2.88 8.49
CA VAL A 35 2.78 -1.93 9.44
C VAL A 35 3.76 -2.62 10.38
N GLU A 36 3.35 -3.72 11.02
CA GLU A 36 4.16 -4.33 12.05
C GLU A 36 5.24 -5.24 11.49
N VAL A 37 4.97 -5.90 10.39
CA VAL A 37 5.94 -6.84 9.82
C VAL A 37 6.81 -6.15 8.79
N LEU A 38 6.23 -5.40 7.87
CA LEU A 38 6.98 -4.77 6.79
C LEU A 38 7.41 -3.34 7.08
N GLY A 39 6.88 -2.71 8.11
CA GLY A 39 7.32 -1.38 8.50
C GLY A 39 6.72 -0.24 7.70
N CYS A 40 5.58 -0.45 7.05
CA CYS A 40 4.92 0.61 6.31
C CYS A 40 4.32 1.63 7.27
N ALA A 41 4.27 2.88 6.85
CA ALA A 41 3.54 3.91 7.58
C ALA A 41 2.10 3.92 7.14
N THR A 42 1.19 4.32 8.03
CA THR A 42 -0.22 4.42 7.69
C THR A 42 -0.53 5.84 7.23
N GLY A 43 -1.49 5.94 6.31
CA GLY A 43 -2.00 7.23 5.88
C GLY A 43 -3.47 7.34 6.26
N ARG A 44 -4.31 7.73 5.32
CA ARG A 44 -5.74 7.88 5.58
C ARG A 44 -6.41 6.51 5.61
N ARG A 45 -7.57 6.47 6.22
CA ARG A 45 -8.30 5.23 6.32
C ARG A 45 -9.80 5.47 6.47
N SER A 46 -10.57 4.46 6.15
CA SER A 46 -11.97 4.36 6.50
C SER A 46 -12.17 2.99 7.13
N ASP A 47 -13.41 2.60 7.38
CA ASP A 47 -13.67 1.27 7.88
C ASP A 47 -13.60 0.22 6.77
N GLN A 48 -13.38 0.63 5.53
CA GLN A 48 -13.33 -0.30 4.40
C GLN A 48 -12.02 -0.26 3.64
N TRP A 49 -11.14 0.69 3.94
CA TRP A 49 -9.85 0.74 3.24
C TRP A 49 -8.82 1.47 4.10
N ILE A 50 -7.56 1.27 3.77
CA ILE A 50 -6.46 1.95 4.44
C ILE A 50 -5.36 2.23 3.42
N ASP A 51 -4.84 3.45 3.45
CA ASP A 51 -3.66 3.83 2.68
C ASP A 51 -2.41 3.48 3.47
N LEU A 52 -1.43 2.94 2.79
CA LEU A 52 -0.15 2.60 3.40
C LEU A 52 0.97 3.16 2.55
N ASP A 53 2.01 3.61 3.21
CA ASP A 53 3.22 4.03 2.52
C ASP A 53 4.18 2.84 2.52
N LEU A 54 4.35 2.23 1.36
CA LEU A 54 5.21 1.07 1.19
C LEU A 54 6.51 1.56 0.56
N PHE A 55 7.42 2.03 1.40
CA PHE A 55 8.74 2.50 0.98
C PHE A 55 8.65 3.54 -0.14
N GLY A 56 7.74 4.51 0.04
CA GLY A 56 7.56 5.58 -0.93
C GLY A 56 6.50 5.32 -1.97
N HIS A 57 5.92 4.14 -1.99
CA HIS A 57 4.83 3.81 -2.92
C HIS A 57 3.52 3.75 -2.16
N GLN A 58 2.43 4.04 -2.83
CA GLN A 58 1.13 4.01 -2.18
C GLN A 58 0.47 2.66 -2.38
N LEU A 59 0.12 2.03 -1.27
CA LEU A 59 -0.61 0.78 -1.27
C LEU A 59 -1.93 1.02 -0.59
N VAL A 60 -3.02 0.67 -1.24
CA VAL A 60 -4.35 0.83 -0.67
C VAL A 60 -4.97 -0.54 -0.51
N CYS A 61 -5.28 -0.91 0.72
CA CYS A 61 -5.98 -2.16 0.99
C CYS A 61 -7.47 -1.86 1.13
N HIS A 62 -8.28 -2.52 0.33
CA HIS A 62 -9.73 -2.40 0.35
C HIS A 62 -10.33 -3.70 0.85
N THR A 63 -11.42 -3.62 1.57
CA THR A 63 -12.18 -4.85 1.82
C THR A 63 -12.65 -5.40 0.48
N VAL A 64 -12.89 -6.70 0.44
CA VAL A 64 -13.33 -7.34 -0.81
C VAL A 64 -14.60 -6.71 -1.32
N ALA A 65 -15.55 -6.40 -0.43
CA ALA A 65 -16.81 -5.80 -0.85
C ALA A 65 -16.60 -4.41 -1.43
N ALA A 66 -15.75 -3.60 -0.82
CA ALA A 66 -15.49 -2.25 -1.32
C ALA A 66 -14.81 -2.28 -2.67
N HIS A 67 -13.86 -3.19 -2.84
CA HIS A 67 -13.15 -3.32 -4.11
C HIS A 67 -14.10 -3.72 -5.23
N ARG A 68 -14.99 -4.66 -4.94
CA ARG A 68 -15.97 -5.12 -5.92
C ARG A 68 -16.94 -4.01 -6.32
N SER A 69 -17.38 -3.21 -5.36
CA SER A 69 -18.26 -2.09 -5.65
C SER A 69 -17.63 -1.10 -6.60
N ALA A 70 -16.38 -0.79 -6.40
CA ALA A 70 -15.66 0.14 -7.26
C ALA A 70 -15.60 -0.40 -8.69
N GLU A 71 -15.37 -1.70 -8.83
CA GLU A 71 -15.32 -2.30 -10.16
C GLU A 71 -16.67 -2.28 -10.86
N LEU A 72 -17.72 -2.55 -10.12
CA LEU A 72 -19.06 -2.58 -10.69
C LEU A 72 -19.52 -1.21 -11.15
N GLU A 73 -19.04 -0.17 -10.52
CA GLU A 73 -19.38 1.19 -10.91
C GLU A 73 -18.50 1.72 -12.02
N GLY A 74 -17.57 0.92 -12.50
CA GLY A 74 -16.65 1.37 -13.51
C GLY A 74 -15.57 2.26 -12.99
N THR A 75 -15.39 2.31 -11.69
CA THR A 75 -14.39 3.15 -11.05
C THR A 75 -13.14 2.34 -10.79
N ASN A 76 -12.02 2.90 -11.18
CA ASN A 76 -10.75 2.25 -10.89
C ASN A 76 -10.21 2.80 -9.57
N PRO A 77 -10.00 1.95 -8.56
CA PRO A 77 -9.56 2.42 -7.26
C PRO A 77 -8.10 2.86 -7.22
N VAL A 78 -7.38 2.64 -8.26
CA VAL A 78 -5.97 3.04 -8.29
C VAL A 78 -5.77 4.47 -8.82
#